data_b4808624562a39f0e01e5d353c1a2376
#
_entry.id   b4808624562a39f0e01e5d353c1a2376
#
_cell.length_a   1.000
_cell.length_b   1.000
_cell.length_c   1.000
_cell.angle_alpha   90.00
_cell.angle_beta   90.00
_cell.angle_gamma   90.00
#
_symmetry.space_group_name_H-M   'P 1'
#
loop_
_entity.id
_entity.type
_entity.pdbx_description
1 polymer ?
#
loop_
_entity_poly.entity_id
_entity_poly.type
_entity_poly.pdbx_seq_one_letter_code
_entity_poly.pdbx_strand_id
1 'polypeptide(L)'
;MRRRTFITTSTAALMAAPAIAQSASQPEYTTTNAAWQAAYDKALSILVKNTQVMPRYSKPVLIEGSVYQGIWMECGPHEALVYRKFRPDVARNSHMCFFELQRADGQLPCNNKVTETGFGQIQMVVPIAATALELARATGDQELLETAYRGASMWDGWLLKYRNTRGTGLTEGFCTYDTGHDNSPRWQGIPPQCPNKDAKYYPEGFKLPRLCPDLSATTYGARKALSEMARALGKTSEADMWAERAATIRDLILKRLYVAEDAAFYDEDAGRQFIRIRSDILSRVCGEHVPDQALFDGLWTRQIHNPAAFWAPYPLPSIALDDPSFVRPITANTWGGPSQALTALRAPRWFGHYGRSAEFTVMMERWCEGLITDMTFRQQMNPLTAEFTRDGDEPDYSPAALVMMDYTWRLAGVVEEVDRLEWNIRPNHAASKGAQFRLPTDAKSTAEVRYSGRGADLTLGGKKLGRIEGLARLITDKSGAPTALLGVSEAPQKVTLRLTGRPARNVMIKANERISL
;
A
#
# COMPACT_ATOMS: atom_id res chain seq x y z
N MET A 1 25.17 -57.83 -31.91
CA MET A 1 25.28 -56.90 -30.74
C MET A 1 24.01 -56.00 -30.67
N ARG A 2 23.09 -56.32 -29.77
CA ARG A 2 21.86 -55.56 -29.57
C ARG A 2 22.07 -54.56 -28.42
N ARG A 3 21.97 -53.25 -28.70
CA ARG A 3 22.00 -52.22 -27.68
C ARG A 3 20.64 -52.17 -26.95
N ARG A 4 20.65 -52.36 -25.64
CA ARG A 4 19.50 -52.17 -24.76
C ARG A 4 19.49 -50.71 -24.33
N THR A 5 18.41 -50.01 -24.70
CA THR A 5 18.10 -48.65 -24.21
C THR A 5 17.41 -48.80 -22.85
N PHE A 6 18.00 -48.24 -21.80
CA PHE A 6 17.36 -48.09 -20.51
C PHE A 6 16.51 -46.80 -20.52
N ILE A 7 15.20 -46.94 -20.37
CA ILE A 7 14.29 -45.83 -20.11
C ILE A 7 14.18 -45.73 -18.61
N THR A 8 14.76 -44.67 -18.04
CA THR A 8 14.55 -44.27 -16.66
C THR A 8 13.29 -43.42 -16.58
N THR A 9 12.21 -43.96 -16.08
CA THR A 9 11.00 -43.24 -15.69
C THR A 9 11.26 -42.51 -14.38
N SER A 10 11.43 -41.18 -14.45
CA SER A 10 11.44 -40.31 -13.26
C SER A 10 10.00 -40.10 -12.82
N THR A 11 9.59 -40.72 -11.74
CA THR A 11 8.36 -40.42 -11.02
C THR A 11 8.54 -39.11 -10.26
N ALA A 12 8.00 -38.03 -10.79
CA ALA A 12 7.85 -36.77 -10.04
C ALA A 12 6.79 -37.02 -8.95
N ALA A 13 7.22 -37.06 -7.71
CA ALA A 13 6.34 -37.05 -6.56
C ALA A 13 5.67 -35.65 -6.50
N LEU A 14 4.38 -35.57 -6.85
CA LEU A 14 3.54 -34.43 -6.49
C LEU A 14 3.49 -34.38 -4.95
N MET A 15 4.22 -33.45 -4.36
CA MET A 15 4.00 -33.09 -2.98
C MET A 15 2.61 -32.42 -2.90
N ALA A 16 1.64 -33.09 -2.30
CA ALA A 16 0.37 -32.50 -1.94
C ALA A 16 0.63 -31.31 -1.03
N ALA A 17 0.16 -30.13 -1.45
CA ALA A 17 0.18 -28.96 -0.59
C ALA A 17 -0.55 -29.30 0.72
N PRO A 18 -0.01 -28.91 1.90
CA PRO A 18 -0.68 -29.20 3.16
C PRO A 18 -2.05 -28.51 3.13
N ALA A 19 -3.11 -29.27 3.43
CA ALA A 19 -4.43 -28.73 3.63
C ALA A 19 -4.35 -27.65 4.69
N ILE A 20 -4.62 -26.41 4.29
CA ILE A 20 -4.65 -25.24 5.18
C ILE A 20 -5.78 -25.53 6.17
N ALA A 21 -5.44 -25.69 7.45
CA ALA A 21 -6.43 -25.72 8.51
C ALA A 21 -7.25 -24.41 8.38
N GLN A 22 -8.52 -24.52 8.03
CA GLN A 22 -9.43 -23.38 7.96
C GLN A 22 -9.48 -22.74 9.35
N SER A 23 -8.78 -21.62 9.50
CA SER A 23 -8.88 -20.80 10.71
C SER A 23 -10.28 -20.21 10.77
N ALA A 24 -10.80 -20.10 11.97
CA ALA A 24 -12.12 -19.53 12.25
C ALA A 24 -12.30 -18.18 11.54
N SER A 25 -13.33 -18.08 10.71
CA SER A 25 -13.89 -16.89 10.05
C SER A 25 -12.89 -16.02 9.26
N GLN A 26 -12.87 -16.20 7.95
CA GLN A 26 -12.23 -15.30 6.99
C GLN A 26 -13.23 -14.27 6.45
N PRO A 27 -12.78 -13.15 5.85
CA PRO A 27 -13.66 -12.27 5.11
C PRO A 27 -14.37 -13.03 3.99
N GLU A 28 -15.68 -12.83 3.89
CA GLU A 28 -16.52 -13.43 2.86
C GLU A 28 -17.18 -12.33 2.05
N TYR A 29 -17.12 -12.43 0.73
CA TYR A 29 -17.79 -11.52 -0.17
C TYR A 29 -18.50 -12.30 -1.26
N THR A 30 -19.77 -11.98 -1.47
CA THR A 30 -20.58 -12.53 -2.57
C THR A 30 -21.38 -11.43 -3.24
N THR A 31 -21.54 -11.52 -4.57
CA THR A 31 -22.38 -10.61 -5.36
C THR A 31 -23.04 -11.35 -6.50
N THR A 32 -24.20 -10.88 -6.95
CA THR A 32 -24.84 -11.39 -8.18
C THR A 32 -24.25 -10.80 -9.46
N ASN A 33 -23.29 -9.89 -9.37
CA ASN A 33 -22.50 -9.43 -10.52
C ASN A 33 -21.38 -10.44 -10.79
N ALA A 34 -21.60 -11.29 -11.83
CA ALA A 34 -20.68 -12.39 -12.14
C ALA A 34 -19.25 -11.92 -12.47
N ALA A 35 -19.09 -10.80 -13.16
CA ALA A 35 -17.75 -10.27 -13.50
C ALA A 35 -16.99 -9.80 -12.27
N TRP A 36 -17.67 -9.08 -11.36
CA TRP A 36 -17.07 -8.64 -10.11
C TRP A 36 -16.69 -9.81 -9.20
N GLN A 37 -17.60 -10.80 -9.08
CA GLN A 37 -17.33 -12.02 -8.30
C GLN A 37 -16.14 -12.78 -8.84
N ALA A 38 -16.08 -13.00 -10.16
CA ALA A 38 -14.96 -13.70 -10.80
C ALA A 38 -13.61 -13.01 -10.57
N ALA A 39 -13.57 -11.66 -10.65
CA ALA A 39 -12.35 -10.89 -10.40
C ALA A 39 -11.92 -10.98 -8.92
N TYR A 40 -12.87 -10.90 -7.98
CA TYR A 40 -12.59 -11.06 -6.56
C TYR A 40 -12.04 -12.45 -6.22
N ASP A 41 -12.67 -13.50 -6.74
CA ASP A 41 -12.27 -14.89 -6.53
C ASP A 41 -10.88 -15.16 -7.15
N LYS A 42 -10.63 -14.62 -8.35
CA LYS A 42 -9.32 -14.69 -9.00
C LYS A 42 -8.24 -14.00 -8.16
N ALA A 43 -8.53 -12.79 -7.65
CA ALA A 43 -7.61 -12.06 -6.78
C ALA A 43 -7.24 -12.89 -5.54
N LEU A 44 -8.23 -13.47 -4.86
CA LEU A 44 -7.98 -14.33 -3.70
C LEU A 44 -7.14 -15.56 -4.08
N SER A 45 -7.41 -16.19 -5.23
CA SER A 45 -6.63 -17.35 -5.70
C SER A 45 -5.16 -17.01 -5.96
N ILE A 46 -4.87 -15.80 -6.47
CA ILE A 46 -3.51 -15.29 -6.68
C ILE A 46 -2.77 -15.15 -5.34
N LEU A 47 -3.41 -14.56 -4.33
CA LEU A 47 -2.80 -14.38 -3.01
C LEU A 47 -2.52 -15.70 -2.31
N VAL A 48 -3.42 -16.68 -2.46
CA VAL A 48 -3.18 -18.05 -1.96
C VAL A 48 -1.99 -18.69 -2.66
N LYS A 49 -1.90 -18.59 -3.99
CA LYS A 49 -0.77 -19.09 -4.80
C LYS A 49 0.55 -18.44 -4.39
N ASN A 50 0.53 -17.14 -4.16
CA ASN A 50 1.71 -16.34 -3.83
C ASN A 50 2.05 -16.34 -2.32
N THR A 51 1.33 -17.10 -1.51
CA THR A 51 1.72 -17.39 -0.12
C THR A 51 2.69 -18.55 -0.10
N GLN A 52 3.99 -18.28 0.07
CA GLN A 52 5.05 -19.25 -0.11
C GLN A 52 6.11 -19.18 1.00
N VAL A 53 6.80 -20.32 1.22
CA VAL A 53 7.99 -20.39 2.06
C VAL A 53 9.21 -20.05 1.20
N MET A 54 9.95 -19.03 1.60
CA MET A 54 11.14 -18.58 0.89
C MET A 54 12.41 -19.20 1.47
N PRO A 55 13.45 -19.48 0.65
CA PRO A 55 14.75 -19.88 1.18
C PRO A 55 15.26 -18.91 2.25
N ARG A 56 15.98 -19.43 3.26
CA ARG A 56 16.53 -18.67 4.41
C ARG A 56 15.50 -18.13 5.40
N TYR A 57 14.19 -18.38 5.16
CA TYR A 57 13.11 -18.05 6.09
C TYR A 57 12.02 -19.14 6.02
N SER A 58 11.94 -20.00 7.03
CA SER A 58 11.16 -21.26 7.00
C SER A 58 9.65 -21.10 7.17
N LYS A 59 9.15 -19.87 7.35
CA LYS A 59 7.73 -19.58 7.54
C LYS A 59 7.13 -18.99 6.26
N PRO A 60 5.82 -19.19 5.96
CA PRO A 60 5.20 -18.65 4.77
C PRO A 60 5.10 -17.12 4.83
N VAL A 61 5.42 -16.47 3.72
CA VAL A 61 5.28 -15.02 3.47
C VAL A 61 4.42 -14.81 2.23
N LEU A 62 3.90 -13.60 2.04
CA LEU A 62 3.30 -13.21 0.77
C LEU A 62 4.41 -12.69 -0.15
N ILE A 63 4.63 -13.37 -1.26
CA ILE A 63 5.54 -12.91 -2.31
C ILE A 63 4.84 -11.97 -3.27
N GLU A 64 5.60 -11.13 -3.94
CA GLU A 64 5.06 -10.17 -4.92
C GLU A 64 4.41 -10.87 -6.12
N GLY A 65 4.95 -12.04 -6.53
CA GLY A 65 4.40 -12.83 -7.64
C GLY A 65 4.78 -12.31 -9.02
N SER A 66 4.09 -12.75 -10.06
CA SER A 66 4.47 -12.45 -11.45
C SER A 66 5.92 -12.88 -11.72
N VAL A 67 6.75 -12.02 -12.28
CA VAL A 67 8.20 -12.25 -12.46
C VAL A 67 9.00 -12.12 -11.16
N TYR A 68 8.38 -11.60 -10.10
CA TYR A 68 9.04 -11.29 -8.83
C TYR A 68 8.87 -12.44 -7.83
N GLN A 69 9.80 -13.42 -7.90
CA GLN A 69 9.78 -14.59 -7.03
C GLN A 69 10.50 -14.32 -5.70
N GLY A 70 9.84 -13.52 -4.85
CA GLY A 70 10.37 -13.13 -3.55
C GLY A 70 9.49 -12.11 -2.82
N ILE A 71 9.95 -11.68 -1.65
CA ILE A 71 9.37 -10.60 -0.88
C ILE A 71 10.33 -9.41 -0.83
N TRP A 72 9.84 -8.22 -1.15
CA TRP A 72 10.61 -6.96 -1.14
C TRP A 72 10.20 -6.06 0.01
N MET A 73 11.16 -5.32 0.57
CA MET A 73 10.90 -4.42 1.70
C MET A 73 10.01 -3.23 1.32
N GLU A 74 10.04 -2.81 0.07
CA GLU A 74 9.24 -1.68 -0.42
C GLU A 74 7.73 -1.90 -0.38
N CYS A 75 7.29 -3.14 -0.47
CA CYS A 75 5.88 -3.50 -0.66
C CYS A 75 5.44 -4.66 0.25
N GLY A 76 6.22 -5.72 0.40
CA GLY A 76 5.81 -6.96 1.04
C GLY A 76 5.21 -6.83 2.44
N PRO A 77 5.79 -6.06 3.37
CA PRO A 77 5.18 -5.82 4.68
C PRO A 77 3.82 -5.11 4.59
N HIS A 78 3.67 -4.12 3.68
CA HIS A 78 2.41 -3.42 3.47
C HIS A 78 1.35 -4.31 2.79
N GLU A 79 1.73 -5.08 1.78
CA GLU A 79 0.88 -6.06 1.12
C GLU A 79 0.35 -7.09 2.11
N ALA A 80 1.23 -7.65 2.91
CA ALA A 80 0.87 -8.62 3.93
C ALA A 80 -0.06 -8.03 5.00
N LEU A 81 0.11 -6.75 5.36
CA LEU A 81 -0.79 -6.06 6.28
C LEU A 81 -2.22 -5.98 5.71
N VAL A 82 -2.39 -5.69 4.44
CA VAL A 82 -3.71 -5.73 3.77
C VAL A 82 -4.28 -7.15 3.77
N TYR A 83 -3.43 -8.16 3.55
CA TYR A 83 -3.82 -9.58 3.53
C TYR A 83 -4.09 -10.17 4.92
N ARG A 84 -3.78 -9.46 6.01
CA ARG A 84 -3.86 -9.96 7.40
C ARG A 84 -5.21 -10.55 7.80
N LYS A 85 -6.30 -10.07 7.20
CA LYS A 85 -7.66 -10.57 7.52
C LYS A 85 -7.90 -11.99 7.04
N PHE A 86 -7.15 -12.46 6.05
CA PHE A 86 -7.15 -13.86 5.60
C PHE A 86 -6.07 -14.69 6.28
N ARG A 87 -4.87 -14.11 6.42
CA ARG A 87 -3.68 -14.81 6.89
C ARG A 87 -2.87 -13.92 7.85
N PRO A 88 -3.32 -13.78 9.11
CA PRO A 88 -2.58 -13.00 10.10
C PRO A 88 -1.17 -13.55 10.38
N ASP A 89 -0.99 -14.87 10.26
CA ASP A 89 0.30 -15.54 10.35
C ASP A 89 1.26 -15.11 9.23
N VAL A 90 0.78 -15.03 7.98
CA VAL A 90 1.55 -14.57 6.83
C VAL A 90 1.91 -13.09 6.96
N ALA A 91 0.97 -12.27 7.43
CA ALA A 91 1.23 -10.85 7.70
C ALA A 91 2.38 -10.66 8.71
N ARG A 92 2.32 -11.41 9.83
CA ARG A 92 3.39 -11.42 10.83
C ARG A 92 4.72 -11.87 10.24
N ASN A 93 4.71 -13.00 9.55
CA ASN A 93 5.91 -13.60 8.97
C ASN A 93 6.56 -12.68 7.92
N SER A 94 5.77 -11.97 7.11
CA SER A 94 6.26 -11.04 6.09
C SER A 94 6.97 -9.81 6.69
N HIS A 95 6.64 -9.44 7.94
CA HIS A 95 7.40 -8.43 8.69
C HIS A 95 8.64 -9.06 9.36
N MET A 96 8.45 -10.18 10.06
CA MET A 96 9.52 -10.84 10.81
C MET A 96 10.66 -11.31 9.90
N CYS A 97 10.38 -11.68 8.65
CA CYS A 97 11.38 -12.07 7.66
C CYS A 97 12.49 -11.03 7.51
N PHE A 98 12.15 -9.75 7.46
CA PHE A 98 13.13 -8.67 7.34
C PHE A 98 13.93 -8.46 8.63
N PHE A 99 13.30 -8.56 9.80
CA PHE A 99 13.98 -8.38 11.09
C PHE A 99 14.84 -9.58 11.46
N GLU A 100 14.41 -10.81 11.17
CA GLU A 100 15.19 -12.03 11.42
C GLU A 100 16.40 -12.16 10.49
N LEU A 101 16.31 -11.60 9.26
CA LEU A 101 17.41 -11.56 8.29
C LEU A 101 18.26 -10.30 8.35
N GLN A 102 18.02 -9.41 9.33
CA GLN A 102 18.77 -8.18 9.53
C GLN A 102 20.24 -8.46 9.84
N ARG A 103 21.16 -7.70 9.23
CA ARG A 103 22.59 -7.79 9.54
C ARG A 103 22.92 -7.20 10.91
N ALA A 104 24.02 -7.67 11.49
CA ALA A 104 24.49 -7.20 12.81
C ALA A 104 24.79 -5.70 12.86
N ASP A 105 25.12 -5.08 11.71
CA ASP A 105 25.37 -3.64 11.61
C ASP A 105 24.07 -2.81 11.51
N GLY A 106 22.91 -3.47 11.49
CA GLY A 106 21.59 -2.85 11.45
C GLY A 106 20.97 -2.76 10.07
N GLN A 107 21.66 -3.19 9.00
CA GLN A 107 21.09 -3.19 7.65
C GLN A 107 19.95 -4.20 7.52
N LEU A 108 18.75 -3.74 7.17
CA LEU A 108 17.66 -4.63 6.72
C LEU A 108 17.92 -5.11 5.29
N PRO A 109 17.52 -6.35 4.95
CA PRO A 109 17.56 -6.78 3.56
C PRO A 109 16.55 -5.99 2.73
N CYS A 110 16.90 -5.66 1.50
CA CYS A 110 15.96 -5.05 0.56
C CYS A 110 14.94 -6.07 0.01
N ASN A 111 15.30 -7.35 0.01
CA ASN A 111 14.43 -8.46 -0.39
C ASN A 111 14.93 -9.80 0.16
N ASN A 112 14.05 -10.80 0.13
CA ASN A 112 14.42 -12.21 0.22
C ASN A 112 13.78 -12.95 -0.96
N LYS A 113 14.62 -13.32 -1.94
CA LYS A 113 14.22 -13.98 -3.18
C LYS A 113 14.60 -15.47 -3.14
N VAL A 114 14.14 -16.25 -4.13
CA VAL A 114 14.56 -17.65 -4.28
C VAL A 114 16.09 -17.76 -4.31
N THR A 115 16.78 -16.86 -5.01
CA THR A 115 18.22 -16.91 -5.25
C THR A 115 19.09 -16.38 -4.12
N GLU A 116 18.66 -15.27 -3.48
CA GLU A 116 19.48 -14.57 -2.48
C GLU A 116 18.63 -13.75 -1.50
N THR A 117 19.21 -13.39 -0.36
CA THR A 117 18.78 -12.27 0.47
C THR A 117 19.57 -11.04 0.05
N GLY A 118 18.89 -10.02 -0.46
CA GLY A 118 19.52 -8.87 -1.10
C GLY A 118 19.92 -7.76 -0.10
N PHE A 119 21.10 -7.17 -0.35
CA PHE A 119 21.61 -6.02 0.42
C PHE A 119 22.25 -4.96 -0.49
N GLY A 120 21.98 -5.03 -1.79
CA GLY A 120 22.56 -4.17 -2.81
C GLY A 120 21.89 -2.81 -2.99
N GLN A 121 20.79 -2.57 -2.33
CA GLN A 121 20.01 -1.33 -2.30
C GLN A 121 19.25 -1.22 -0.98
N ILE A 122 18.62 -0.07 -0.70
CA ILE A 122 17.78 0.08 0.50
C ILE A 122 16.30 -0.18 0.24
N GLN A 123 15.83 0.05 -0.96
CA GLN A 123 14.47 -0.23 -1.47
C GLN A 123 13.36 0.15 -0.48
N MET A 124 13.34 1.44 -0.11
CA MET A 124 12.42 1.97 0.90
C MET A 124 11.26 2.71 0.22
N VAL A 125 10.03 2.34 0.51
CA VAL A 125 8.83 3.08 0.07
C VAL A 125 7.81 3.20 1.18
N VAL A 126 7.28 2.07 1.71
CA VAL A 126 6.41 2.10 2.89
C VAL A 126 7.24 1.75 4.13
N PRO A 127 7.20 2.57 5.19
CA PRO A 127 8.00 2.29 6.38
C PRO A 127 7.60 0.97 7.04
N ILE A 128 8.49 -0.02 7.08
CA ILE A 128 8.23 -1.30 7.75
C ILE A 128 7.91 -1.11 9.23
N ALA A 129 8.50 -0.08 9.89
CA ALA A 129 8.16 0.26 11.26
C ALA A 129 6.67 0.65 11.41
N ALA A 130 6.13 1.42 10.48
CA ALA A 130 4.73 1.85 10.53
C ALA A 130 3.77 0.67 10.33
N THR A 131 4.03 -0.20 9.34
CA THR A 131 3.19 -1.37 9.06
C THR A 131 3.29 -2.42 10.17
N ALA A 132 4.47 -2.62 10.77
CA ALA A 132 4.65 -3.52 11.91
C ALA A 132 3.92 -3.00 13.16
N LEU A 133 3.96 -1.69 13.44
CA LEU A 133 3.20 -1.08 14.53
C LEU A 133 1.69 -1.28 14.36
N GLU A 134 1.18 -1.04 13.14
CA GLU A 134 -0.24 -1.23 12.82
C GLU A 134 -0.65 -2.69 13.02
N LEU A 135 0.16 -3.64 12.54
CA LEU A 135 -0.11 -5.06 12.70
C LEU A 135 -0.07 -5.48 14.18
N ALA A 136 0.95 -5.05 14.92
CA ALA A 136 1.08 -5.37 16.34
C ALA A 136 -0.11 -4.84 17.15
N ARG A 137 -0.61 -3.64 16.85
CA ARG A 137 -1.82 -3.08 17.48
C ARG A 137 -3.08 -3.87 17.12
N ALA A 138 -3.24 -4.24 15.85
CA ALA A 138 -4.39 -4.99 15.39
C ALA A 138 -4.47 -6.40 15.97
N THR A 139 -3.32 -7.03 16.22
CA THR A 139 -3.23 -8.43 16.68
C THR A 139 -2.91 -8.58 18.16
N GLY A 140 -2.47 -7.51 18.83
CA GLY A 140 -1.96 -7.58 20.21
C GLY A 140 -0.59 -8.29 20.31
N ASP A 141 0.17 -8.36 19.21
CA ASP A 141 1.45 -9.08 19.13
C ASP A 141 2.60 -8.27 19.74
N GLN A 142 2.86 -8.50 21.03
CA GLN A 142 3.90 -7.83 21.78
C GLN A 142 5.32 -8.19 21.27
N GLU A 143 5.55 -9.44 20.85
CA GLU A 143 6.85 -9.88 20.31
C GLU A 143 7.18 -9.17 19.01
N LEU A 144 6.19 -9.01 18.12
CA LEU A 144 6.35 -8.24 16.89
C LEU A 144 6.67 -6.77 17.21
N LEU A 145 5.97 -6.16 18.17
CA LEU A 145 6.20 -4.77 18.57
C LEU A 145 7.63 -4.55 19.05
N GLU A 146 8.12 -5.40 19.95
CA GLU A 146 9.48 -5.30 20.52
C GLU A 146 10.56 -5.56 19.48
N THR A 147 10.36 -6.58 18.63
CA THR A 147 11.31 -6.93 17.56
C THR A 147 11.36 -5.82 16.49
N ALA A 148 10.22 -5.30 16.08
CA ALA A 148 10.16 -4.20 15.12
C ALA A 148 10.78 -2.92 15.67
N TYR A 149 10.51 -2.57 16.94
CA TYR A 149 11.14 -1.41 17.57
C TYR A 149 12.67 -1.51 17.55
N ARG A 150 13.22 -2.65 18.00
CA ARG A 150 14.67 -2.89 18.02
C ARG A 150 15.25 -2.86 16.60
N GLY A 151 14.67 -3.64 15.67
CA GLY A 151 15.18 -3.76 14.31
C GLY A 151 15.10 -2.47 13.52
N ALA A 152 13.99 -1.74 13.61
CA ALA A 152 13.82 -0.46 12.92
C ALA A 152 14.69 0.66 13.52
N SER A 153 14.95 0.63 14.86
CA SER A 153 15.90 1.56 15.50
C SER A 153 17.33 1.34 14.99
N MET A 154 17.75 0.08 14.87
CA MET A 154 19.06 -0.27 14.28
C MET A 154 19.15 0.16 12.81
N TRP A 155 18.07 0.01 12.06
CA TRP A 155 17.97 0.43 10.66
C TRP A 155 18.09 1.95 10.51
N ASP A 156 17.42 2.77 11.33
CA ASP A 156 17.57 4.23 11.33
C ASP A 156 19.03 4.63 11.61
N GLY A 157 19.69 3.97 12.55
CA GLY A 157 21.11 4.18 12.82
C GLY A 157 22.00 3.85 11.63
N TRP A 158 21.70 2.77 10.90
CA TRP A 158 22.41 2.38 9.69
C TRP A 158 22.22 3.42 8.58
N LEU A 159 20.98 3.91 8.37
CA LEU A 159 20.69 4.96 7.39
C LEU A 159 21.44 6.26 7.72
N LEU A 160 21.44 6.69 8.97
CA LEU A 160 22.19 7.88 9.39
C LEU A 160 23.69 7.76 9.13
N LYS A 161 24.25 6.56 9.29
CA LYS A 161 25.67 6.30 9.09
C LYS A 161 26.07 6.23 7.62
N TYR A 162 25.26 5.56 6.77
CA TYR A 162 25.66 5.21 5.40
C TYR A 162 24.86 5.93 4.31
N ARG A 163 23.72 6.51 4.65
CA ARG A 163 22.83 7.20 3.70
C ARG A 163 22.58 8.67 4.06
N ASN A 164 23.57 9.28 4.73
CA ASN A 164 23.64 10.70 5.03
C ASN A 164 25.10 11.19 4.86
N THR A 165 25.76 10.80 3.77
CA THR A 165 27.18 11.09 3.50
C THR A 165 27.44 12.58 3.26
N ARG A 166 26.40 13.32 2.82
CA ARG A 166 26.42 14.77 2.65
C ARG A 166 26.16 15.53 3.97
N GLY A 167 25.85 14.84 5.06
CA GLY A 167 25.59 15.45 6.36
C GLY A 167 24.35 16.34 6.42
N THR A 168 23.38 16.13 5.55
CA THR A 168 22.19 16.99 5.43
C THR A 168 21.06 16.63 6.37
N GLY A 169 21.06 15.42 6.92
CA GLY A 169 19.94 14.84 7.69
C GLY A 169 18.83 14.24 6.84
N LEU A 170 18.91 14.36 5.52
CA LEU A 170 17.99 13.74 4.56
C LEU A 170 18.54 12.39 4.09
N THR A 171 17.65 11.46 3.73
CA THR A 171 18.03 10.13 3.27
C THR A 171 18.47 10.17 1.81
N GLU A 172 19.63 9.57 1.53
CA GLU A 172 20.28 9.58 0.23
C GLU A 172 19.97 8.32 -0.59
N GLY A 173 19.66 8.53 -1.88
CA GLY A 173 19.57 7.49 -2.89
C GLY A 173 20.88 7.33 -3.65
N PHE A 174 21.33 6.08 -3.82
CA PHE A 174 22.59 5.71 -4.46
C PHE A 174 22.41 4.98 -5.78
N CYS A 175 21.25 4.34 -5.98
CA CYS A 175 20.96 3.54 -7.16
C CYS A 175 19.45 3.55 -7.45
N THR A 176 19.07 3.09 -8.64
CA THR A 176 17.68 3.12 -9.11
C THR A 176 16.74 2.37 -8.15
N TYR A 177 17.14 1.18 -7.70
CA TYR A 177 16.29 0.34 -6.86
C TYR A 177 16.16 0.80 -5.40
N ASP A 178 16.90 1.83 -4.98
CA ASP A 178 16.71 2.40 -3.64
C ASP A 178 15.29 2.92 -3.43
N THR A 179 14.66 3.41 -4.50
CA THR A 179 13.29 3.94 -4.48
C THR A 179 12.25 2.99 -5.10
N GLY A 180 12.67 1.82 -5.62
CA GLY A 180 11.78 0.93 -6.37
C GLY A 180 11.20 1.55 -7.64
N HIS A 181 11.80 2.61 -8.18
CA HIS A 181 11.38 3.26 -9.42
C HIS A 181 12.12 2.69 -10.64
N ASP A 182 11.84 1.42 -10.91
CA ASP A 182 12.48 0.68 -11.99
C ASP A 182 12.24 1.37 -13.34
N ASN A 183 13.32 1.49 -14.13
CA ASN A 183 13.30 2.08 -15.47
C ASN A 183 12.64 3.48 -15.56
N SER A 184 12.61 4.22 -14.45
CA SER A 184 12.11 5.59 -14.44
C SER A 184 13.14 6.58 -15.02
N PRO A 185 12.71 7.55 -15.83
CA PRO A 185 13.56 8.68 -16.24
C PRO A 185 14.22 9.42 -15.07
N ARG A 186 13.59 9.39 -13.88
CA ARG A 186 14.15 9.91 -12.64
C ARG A 186 15.57 9.38 -12.37
N TRP A 187 15.82 8.11 -12.71
CA TRP A 187 17.10 7.43 -12.48
C TRP A 187 17.87 7.13 -13.76
N GLN A 188 17.56 7.81 -14.86
CA GLN A 188 18.19 7.54 -16.15
C GLN A 188 19.72 7.55 -16.06
N GLY A 189 20.33 6.47 -16.55
CA GLY A 189 21.77 6.27 -16.59
C GLY A 189 22.41 5.83 -15.26
N ILE A 190 21.64 5.80 -14.16
CA ILE A 190 22.13 5.34 -12.85
C ILE A 190 22.00 3.80 -12.77
N PRO A 191 23.03 3.08 -12.27
CA PRO A 191 22.95 1.63 -12.09
C PRO A 191 21.77 1.20 -11.22
N PRO A 192 21.18 0.01 -11.47
CA PRO A 192 20.05 -0.49 -10.71
C PRO A 192 20.40 -0.81 -9.24
N GLN A 193 21.63 -1.26 -8.98
CA GLN A 193 22.12 -1.62 -7.64
C GLN A 193 23.44 -0.91 -7.34
N CYS A 194 23.75 -0.81 -6.06
CA CYS A 194 25.03 -0.31 -5.57
C CYS A 194 26.19 -1.24 -5.94
N PRO A 195 27.45 -0.72 -6.03
CA PRO A 195 28.63 -1.51 -6.36
C PRO A 195 28.78 -2.73 -5.45
N ASN A 196 29.18 -3.86 -6.03
CA ASN A 196 29.40 -5.12 -5.31
C ASN A 196 28.18 -5.62 -4.54
N LYS A 197 26.96 -5.18 -4.89
CA LYS A 197 25.74 -5.42 -4.13
C LYS A 197 25.85 -5.00 -2.65
N ASP A 198 26.56 -3.93 -2.37
CA ASP A 198 26.70 -3.35 -1.03
C ASP A 198 26.11 -1.93 -0.99
N ALA A 199 24.98 -1.78 -0.33
CA ALA A 199 24.25 -0.52 -0.24
C ALA A 199 24.97 0.57 0.59
N LYS A 200 26.16 0.33 1.09
CA LYS A 200 27.00 1.34 1.78
C LYS A 200 27.71 2.29 0.82
N TYR A 201 27.81 1.92 -0.45
CA TYR A 201 28.58 2.64 -1.44
C TYR A 201 27.71 3.03 -2.63
N TYR A 202 27.95 4.21 -3.19
CA TYR A 202 27.35 4.62 -4.45
C TYR A 202 28.34 4.46 -5.62
N PRO A 203 27.85 4.26 -6.86
CA PRO A 203 28.71 4.13 -8.04
C PRO A 203 29.40 5.45 -8.34
N GLU A 204 30.69 5.38 -8.68
CA GLU A 204 31.50 6.53 -9.11
C GLU A 204 31.09 7.01 -10.50
N GLY A 205 31.45 8.26 -10.85
CA GLY A 205 31.21 8.82 -12.18
C GLY A 205 29.79 9.38 -12.40
N PHE A 206 28.94 9.34 -11.38
CA PHE A 206 27.57 9.87 -11.43
C PHE A 206 27.41 11.04 -10.45
N LYS A 207 26.37 11.87 -10.67
CA LYS A 207 26.01 12.92 -9.71
C LYS A 207 25.27 12.36 -8.50
N LEU A 208 25.93 11.48 -7.77
CA LEU A 208 25.46 10.81 -6.56
C LEU A 208 26.28 11.28 -5.34
N PRO A 209 25.73 11.19 -4.11
CA PRO A 209 24.38 10.72 -3.78
C PRO A 209 23.30 11.75 -4.09
N ARG A 210 22.05 11.30 -4.29
CA ARG A 210 20.86 12.15 -4.42
C ARG A 210 20.14 12.27 -3.10
N LEU A 211 19.67 13.45 -2.75
CA LEU A 211 18.69 13.62 -1.67
C LEU A 211 17.31 13.33 -2.25
N CYS A 212 16.63 12.33 -1.71
CA CYS A 212 15.37 11.84 -2.25
C CYS A 212 14.20 12.17 -1.31
N PRO A 213 13.16 12.91 -1.77
CA PRO A 213 12.02 13.29 -0.94
C PRO A 213 11.25 12.08 -0.40
N ASP A 214 11.02 11.06 -1.22
CA ASP A 214 10.29 9.85 -0.87
C ASP A 214 11.07 8.96 0.12
N LEU A 215 12.38 8.77 -0.05
CA LEU A 215 13.21 8.06 0.93
C LEU A 215 13.22 8.80 2.28
N SER A 216 13.32 10.12 2.24
CA SER A 216 13.28 10.95 3.44
C SER A 216 11.90 10.94 4.11
N ALA A 217 10.82 10.91 3.31
CA ALA A 217 9.45 10.75 3.83
C ALA A 217 9.25 9.36 4.48
N THR A 218 9.78 8.30 3.88
CA THR A 218 9.76 6.96 4.49
C THR A 218 10.52 6.93 5.82
N THR A 219 11.67 7.61 5.90
CA THR A 219 12.42 7.76 7.16
C THR A 219 11.62 8.56 8.20
N TYR A 220 10.92 9.62 7.77
CA TYR A 220 10.01 10.39 8.63
C TYR A 220 8.89 9.50 9.20
N GLY A 221 8.20 8.75 8.34
CA GLY A 221 7.13 7.83 8.75
C GLY A 221 7.63 6.73 9.70
N ALA A 222 8.84 6.19 9.44
CA ALA A 222 9.48 5.21 10.33
C ALA A 222 9.75 5.80 11.72
N ARG A 223 10.29 7.02 11.82
CA ARG A 223 10.57 7.70 13.09
C ARG A 223 9.31 8.04 13.89
N LYS A 224 8.22 8.42 13.20
CA LYS A 224 6.90 8.56 13.86
C LYS A 224 6.47 7.24 14.49
N ALA A 225 6.54 6.15 13.72
CA ALA A 225 6.18 4.83 14.21
C ALA A 225 7.08 4.39 15.39
N LEU A 226 8.38 4.64 15.31
CA LEU A 226 9.32 4.37 16.42
C LEU A 226 8.96 5.16 17.67
N SER A 227 8.55 6.43 17.57
CA SER A 227 8.07 7.22 18.70
C SER A 227 6.85 6.57 19.36
N GLU A 228 5.89 6.11 18.56
CA GLU A 228 4.68 5.47 19.06
C GLU A 228 4.95 4.07 19.65
N MET A 229 5.84 3.29 19.03
CA MET A 229 6.31 2.01 19.57
C MET A 229 7.01 2.20 20.93
N ALA A 230 7.90 3.18 21.03
CA ALA A 230 8.61 3.49 22.28
C ALA A 230 7.63 3.86 23.41
N ARG A 231 6.60 4.66 23.12
CA ARG A 231 5.54 4.96 24.10
C ARG A 231 4.78 3.72 24.53
N ALA A 232 4.41 2.85 23.59
CA ALA A 232 3.73 1.60 23.88
C ALA A 232 4.58 0.64 24.73
N LEU A 233 5.91 0.73 24.60
CA LEU A 233 6.90 -0.03 25.39
C LEU A 233 7.33 0.67 26.70
N GLY A 234 6.72 1.80 27.06
CA GLY A 234 7.05 2.55 28.28
C GLY A 234 8.37 3.33 28.23
N LYS A 235 8.96 3.52 27.04
CA LYS A 235 10.26 4.17 26.81
C LYS A 235 10.08 5.66 26.47
N THR A 236 9.59 6.46 27.42
CA THR A 236 9.16 7.84 27.17
C THR A 236 10.25 8.73 26.58
N SER A 237 11.47 8.71 27.14
CA SER A 237 12.58 9.54 26.64
C SER A 237 13.03 9.15 25.23
N GLU A 238 13.00 7.85 24.88
CA GLU A 238 13.25 7.41 23.51
C GLU A 238 12.12 7.84 22.57
N ALA A 239 10.86 7.82 23.03
CA ALA A 239 9.72 8.27 22.24
C ALA A 239 9.83 9.76 21.87
N ASP A 240 10.23 10.61 22.81
CA ASP A 240 10.40 12.04 22.57
C ASP A 240 11.58 12.32 21.63
N MET A 241 12.70 11.61 21.77
CA MET A 241 13.82 11.67 20.84
C MET A 241 13.40 11.30 19.41
N TRP A 242 12.60 10.23 19.24
CA TRP A 242 12.11 9.83 17.91
C TRP A 242 11.16 10.86 17.32
N ALA A 243 10.29 11.46 18.13
CA ALA A 243 9.39 12.52 17.69
C ALA A 243 10.17 13.76 17.19
N GLU A 244 11.21 14.18 17.91
CA GLU A 244 12.09 15.29 17.52
C GLU A 244 12.84 14.99 16.21
N ARG A 245 13.40 13.78 16.06
CA ARG A 245 14.06 13.35 14.83
C ARG A 245 13.09 13.30 13.63
N ALA A 246 11.83 12.90 13.87
CA ALA A 246 10.81 12.93 12.85
C ALA A 246 10.48 14.37 12.44
N ALA A 247 10.25 15.26 13.38
CA ALA A 247 9.97 16.68 13.08
C ALA A 247 11.13 17.31 12.28
N THR A 248 12.37 17.07 12.69
CA THR A 248 13.57 17.59 12.03
C THR A 248 13.65 17.18 10.56
N ILE A 249 13.48 15.89 10.25
CA ILE A 249 13.57 15.44 8.84
C ILE A 249 12.39 15.93 7.99
N ARG A 250 11.18 16.06 8.58
CA ARG A 250 10.02 16.65 7.91
C ARG A 250 10.32 18.09 7.47
N ASP A 251 10.84 18.91 8.37
CA ASP A 251 11.19 20.30 8.08
C ASP A 251 12.27 20.41 7.01
N LEU A 252 13.26 19.51 7.03
CA LEU A 252 14.29 19.43 6.00
C LEU A 252 13.73 19.07 4.62
N ILE A 253 12.78 18.12 4.54
CA ILE A 253 12.09 17.77 3.29
C ILE A 253 11.38 19.00 2.72
N LEU A 254 10.57 19.68 3.54
CA LEU A 254 9.80 20.86 3.11
C LEU A 254 10.68 22.04 2.73
N LYS A 255 11.73 22.29 3.48
CA LYS A 255 12.64 23.43 3.25
C LYS A 255 13.54 23.25 2.03
N ARG A 256 13.95 22.00 1.74
CA ARG A 256 15.01 21.76 0.76
C ARG A 256 14.55 21.09 -0.52
N LEU A 257 13.55 20.23 -0.46
CA LEU A 257 13.18 19.37 -1.59
C LEU A 257 11.80 19.70 -2.19
N TYR A 258 11.07 20.63 -1.57
CA TYR A 258 9.82 21.17 -2.10
C TYR A 258 10.10 22.43 -2.92
N VAL A 259 9.57 22.48 -4.14
CA VAL A 259 9.64 23.64 -5.05
C VAL A 259 8.25 24.23 -5.20
N ALA A 260 7.99 25.36 -4.55
CA ALA A 260 6.67 25.98 -4.44
C ALA A 260 6.10 26.44 -5.80
N GLU A 261 6.97 26.93 -6.69
CA GLU A 261 6.60 27.38 -8.04
C GLU A 261 5.99 26.24 -8.86
N ASP A 262 6.51 25.03 -8.70
CA ASP A 262 6.06 23.83 -9.40
C ASP A 262 4.98 23.07 -8.61
N ALA A 263 4.78 23.37 -7.33
CA ALA A 263 4.04 22.56 -6.37
C ALA A 263 4.45 21.09 -6.43
N ALA A 264 5.75 20.83 -6.34
CA ALA A 264 6.31 19.48 -6.51
C ALA A 264 7.53 19.26 -5.61
N PHE A 265 7.83 17.99 -5.37
CA PHE A 265 9.03 17.54 -4.68
C PHE A 265 9.99 16.92 -5.71
N TYR A 266 11.27 17.29 -5.61
CA TYR A 266 12.30 16.81 -6.53
C TYR A 266 13.52 16.27 -5.80
N ASP A 267 14.19 15.29 -6.43
CA ASP A 267 15.53 14.89 -6.00
C ASP A 267 16.53 16.05 -6.21
N GLU A 268 17.48 16.17 -5.30
CA GLU A 268 18.63 17.03 -5.44
C GLU A 268 19.90 16.20 -5.65
N ASP A 269 20.58 16.37 -6.78
CA ASP A 269 21.84 15.67 -7.09
C ASP A 269 23.04 16.16 -6.25
N ALA A 270 24.20 15.51 -6.38
CA ALA A 270 25.41 15.91 -5.67
C ALA A 270 25.93 17.31 -6.06
N GLY A 271 25.55 17.80 -7.26
CA GLY A 271 25.83 19.16 -7.72
C GLY A 271 24.82 20.20 -7.23
N ARG A 272 23.88 19.82 -6.33
CA ARG A 272 22.80 20.66 -5.82
C ARG A 272 21.82 21.13 -6.90
N GLN A 273 21.64 20.33 -7.95
CA GLN A 273 20.65 20.59 -9.00
C GLN A 273 19.43 19.70 -8.81
N PHE A 274 18.24 20.25 -8.99
CA PHE A 274 17.01 19.47 -8.97
C PHE A 274 16.86 18.61 -10.23
N ILE A 275 16.46 17.34 -10.03
CA ILE A 275 15.98 16.47 -11.09
C ILE A 275 14.50 16.78 -11.27
N ARG A 276 14.17 17.71 -12.17
CA ARG A 276 12.81 18.24 -12.34
C ARG A 276 11.92 17.29 -13.15
N ILE A 277 11.55 16.18 -12.54
CA ILE A 277 10.58 15.20 -13.08
C ILE A 277 9.45 15.07 -12.07
N ARG A 278 8.24 15.44 -12.47
CA ARG A 278 7.04 15.32 -11.63
C ARG A 278 6.59 13.86 -11.65
N SER A 279 6.85 13.15 -10.58
CA SER A 279 6.60 11.72 -10.46
C SER A 279 5.76 11.38 -9.22
N ASP A 280 5.48 10.09 -9.03
CA ASP A 280 4.74 9.58 -7.87
C ASP A 280 5.50 9.73 -6.53
N ILE A 281 6.69 10.35 -6.51
CA ILE A 281 7.28 10.94 -5.30
C ILE A 281 6.19 11.66 -4.49
N LEU A 282 5.32 12.41 -5.18
CA LEU A 282 4.26 13.19 -4.57
C LEU A 282 3.31 12.32 -3.74
N SER A 283 2.84 11.20 -4.29
CA SER A 283 1.96 10.26 -3.57
C SER A 283 2.65 9.60 -2.37
N ARG A 284 3.96 9.34 -2.48
CA ARG A 284 4.77 8.75 -1.40
C ARG A 284 4.99 9.71 -0.25
N VAL A 285 5.29 10.97 -0.56
CA VAL A 285 5.44 12.06 0.43
C VAL A 285 4.12 12.32 1.14
N CYS A 286 2.98 12.33 0.41
CA CYS A 286 1.65 12.42 0.99
C CYS A 286 1.29 11.18 1.82
N GLY A 287 1.74 9.99 1.41
CA GLY A 287 1.52 8.72 2.12
C GLY A 287 2.06 8.70 3.54
N GLU A 288 3.12 9.45 3.79
CA GLU A 288 3.71 9.60 5.13
C GLU A 288 3.23 10.87 5.86
N HIS A 289 2.29 11.62 5.28
CA HIS A 289 1.69 12.84 5.85
C HIS A 289 2.73 13.96 6.09
N VAL A 290 3.70 14.11 5.20
CA VAL A 290 4.71 15.19 5.28
C VAL A 290 4.08 16.58 5.08
N PRO A 291 3.20 16.83 4.06
CA PRO A 291 2.46 18.07 3.93
C PRO A 291 1.45 18.25 5.07
N ASP A 292 1.28 19.47 5.52
CA ASP A 292 0.07 19.84 6.26
C ASP A 292 -1.12 20.01 5.30
N GLN A 293 -2.32 20.25 5.84
CA GLN A 293 -3.53 20.37 5.02
C GLN A 293 -3.44 21.50 3.99
N ALA A 294 -2.88 22.64 4.35
CA ALA A 294 -2.80 23.80 3.46
C ALA A 294 -1.86 23.55 2.29
N LEU A 295 -0.70 22.98 2.55
CA LEU A 295 0.24 22.55 1.51
C LEU A 295 -0.38 21.47 0.64
N PHE A 296 -1.02 20.45 1.25
CA PHE A 296 -1.67 19.39 0.50
C PHE A 296 -2.77 19.90 -0.43
N ASP A 297 -3.60 20.86 -0.01
CA ASP A 297 -4.65 21.44 -0.85
C ASP A 297 -4.07 22.14 -2.10
N GLY A 298 -2.90 22.77 -1.96
CA GLY A 298 -2.15 23.31 -3.09
C GLY A 298 -1.64 22.24 -4.04
N LEU A 299 -1.04 21.16 -3.50
CA LEU A 299 -0.57 19.99 -4.27
C LEU A 299 -1.75 19.29 -4.96
N TRP A 300 -2.86 19.14 -4.25
CA TRP A 300 -4.08 18.53 -4.76
C TRP A 300 -4.58 19.25 -6.01
N THR A 301 -4.77 20.55 -5.94
CA THR A 301 -5.34 21.34 -7.04
C THR A 301 -4.38 21.44 -8.24
N ARG A 302 -3.09 21.65 -7.97
CA ARG A 302 -2.11 21.92 -9.03
C ARG A 302 -1.57 20.65 -9.68
N GLN A 303 -1.50 19.55 -8.95
CA GLN A 303 -0.85 18.32 -9.41
C GLN A 303 -1.77 17.10 -9.33
N ILE A 304 -2.23 16.71 -8.13
CA ILE A 304 -2.85 15.39 -7.92
C ILE A 304 -4.19 15.28 -8.62
N HIS A 305 -5.09 16.25 -8.43
CA HIS A 305 -6.42 16.29 -9.05
C HIS A 305 -6.45 17.10 -10.35
N ASN A 306 -5.31 17.24 -11.00
CA ASN A 306 -5.18 17.92 -12.28
C ASN A 306 -5.18 16.88 -13.42
N PRO A 307 -6.19 16.91 -14.36
CA PRO A 307 -6.26 15.97 -15.47
C PRO A 307 -5.07 16.03 -16.44
N ALA A 308 -4.38 17.17 -16.52
CA ALA A 308 -3.17 17.31 -17.32
C ALA A 308 -1.94 16.68 -16.62
N ALA A 309 -1.99 16.44 -15.31
CA ALA A 309 -0.87 15.90 -14.55
C ALA A 309 -1.15 14.49 -14.04
N PHE A 310 -1.72 14.32 -12.83
CA PHE A 310 -1.86 13.00 -12.21
C PHE A 310 -3.30 12.46 -12.18
N TRP A 311 -4.34 13.29 -12.48
CA TRP A 311 -5.73 12.82 -12.49
C TRP A 311 -6.14 12.31 -13.88
N ALA A 312 -5.38 11.32 -14.38
CA ALA A 312 -5.69 10.63 -15.62
C ALA A 312 -7.04 9.90 -15.57
N PRO A 313 -7.62 9.45 -16.71
CA PRO A 313 -8.78 8.56 -16.73
C PRO A 313 -8.63 7.35 -15.79
N TYR A 314 -7.42 6.78 -15.68
CA TYR A 314 -7.07 5.72 -14.72
C TYR A 314 -5.93 6.20 -13.81
N PRO A 315 -6.26 6.89 -12.70
CA PRO A 315 -5.27 7.53 -11.83
C PRO A 315 -4.47 6.50 -11.02
N LEU A 316 -3.32 6.82 -10.54
CA LEU A 316 -2.42 7.95 -10.73
C LEU A 316 -1.24 7.50 -11.58
N PRO A 317 -0.87 8.20 -12.66
CA PRO A 317 0.34 7.85 -13.42
C PRO A 317 1.61 8.06 -12.59
N SER A 318 2.64 7.28 -12.86
CA SER A 318 3.91 7.36 -12.15
C SER A 318 4.78 8.57 -12.53
N ILE A 319 4.49 9.19 -13.68
CA ILE A 319 4.97 10.53 -14.08
C ILE A 319 3.76 11.33 -14.57
N ALA A 320 3.73 12.63 -14.31
CA ALA A 320 2.66 13.51 -14.76
C ALA A 320 2.51 13.46 -16.28
N LEU A 321 1.26 13.43 -16.79
CA LEU A 321 0.96 13.29 -18.23
C LEU A 321 1.57 14.39 -19.10
N ASP A 322 1.69 15.60 -18.56
CA ASP A 322 2.25 16.78 -19.21
C ASP A 322 3.75 16.99 -18.90
N ASP A 323 4.37 16.05 -18.19
CA ASP A 323 5.82 16.08 -17.98
C ASP A 323 6.53 15.58 -19.26
N PRO A 324 7.54 16.30 -19.78
CA PRO A 324 8.26 15.89 -20.98
C PRO A 324 9.00 14.56 -20.83
N SER A 325 9.22 14.10 -19.60
CA SER A 325 9.86 12.82 -19.28
C SER A 325 8.89 11.63 -19.29
N PHE A 326 7.59 11.85 -19.54
CA PHE A 326 6.62 10.76 -19.65
C PHE A 326 6.98 9.81 -20.79
N VAL A 327 7.25 8.54 -20.48
CA VAL A 327 7.74 7.55 -21.46
C VAL A 327 6.63 7.10 -22.39
N ARG A 328 6.86 7.20 -23.69
CA ARG A 328 5.96 6.75 -24.77
C ARG A 328 6.77 6.05 -25.86
N PRO A 329 6.40 4.83 -26.32
CA PRO A 329 5.34 3.97 -25.75
C PRO A 329 5.69 3.47 -24.34
N ILE A 330 4.65 3.08 -23.58
CA ILE A 330 4.85 2.48 -22.25
C ILE A 330 5.46 1.09 -22.44
N THR A 331 6.60 0.84 -21.78
CA THR A 331 7.30 -0.45 -21.78
C THR A 331 6.97 -1.24 -20.52
N ALA A 332 7.34 -2.52 -20.48
CA ALA A 332 7.20 -3.35 -19.29
C ALA A 332 8.06 -2.82 -18.13
N ASN A 333 7.59 -3.08 -16.89
CA ASN A 333 8.27 -2.73 -15.65
C ASN A 333 8.90 -1.33 -15.68
N THR A 334 8.10 -0.31 -15.96
CA THR A 334 8.58 1.08 -15.97
C THR A 334 7.79 1.96 -15.01
N TRP A 335 8.50 2.75 -14.22
CA TRP A 335 7.93 3.87 -13.46
C TRP A 335 8.06 5.21 -14.24
N GLY A 336 8.02 5.10 -15.56
CA GLY A 336 8.15 6.22 -16.49
C GLY A 336 6.82 6.78 -17.00
N GLY A 337 5.68 6.44 -16.40
CA GLY A 337 4.39 6.97 -16.85
C GLY A 337 3.14 6.15 -16.51
N PRO A 338 3.16 4.80 -16.55
CA PRO A 338 1.95 4.02 -16.30
C PRO A 338 1.43 4.18 -14.87
N SER A 339 0.14 3.93 -14.68
CA SER A 339 -0.45 3.78 -13.35
C SER A 339 -0.06 2.43 -12.77
N GLN A 340 0.49 2.44 -11.55
CA GLN A 340 1.06 1.28 -10.87
C GLN A 340 0.11 0.70 -9.82
N ALA A 341 -0.05 -0.62 -9.78
CA ALA A 341 -0.85 -1.30 -8.76
C ALA A 341 -0.34 -1.00 -7.34
N LEU A 342 0.97 -0.85 -7.15
CA LEU A 342 1.56 -0.46 -5.87
C LEU A 342 1.15 0.97 -5.44
N THR A 343 1.05 1.92 -6.38
CA THR A 343 0.56 3.28 -6.07
C THR A 343 -0.91 3.24 -5.67
N ALA A 344 -1.72 2.44 -6.37
CA ALA A 344 -3.12 2.23 -6.01
C ALA A 344 -3.26 1.58 -4.63
N LEU A 345 -2.51 0.53 -4.33
CA LEU A 345 -2.54 -0.16 -3.04
C LEU A 345 -2.15 0.77 -1.86
N ARG A 346 -1.29 1.75 -2.10
CA ARG A 346 -0.84 2.74 -1.11
C ARG A 346 -1.80 3.92 -0.93
N ALA A 347 -2.70 4.16 -1.87
CA ALA A 347 -3.60 5.32 -1.87
C ALA A 347 -4.46 5.45 -0.60
N PRO A 348 -5.00 4.38 0.02
CA PRO A 348 -5.76 4.48 1.27
C PRO A 348 -5.01 5.19 2.41
N ARG A 349 -3.68 5.14 2.43
CA ARG A 349 -2.85 5.73 3.48
C ARG A 349 -3.00 7.25 3.59
N TRP A 350 -3.36 7.94 2.51
CA TRP A 350 -3.38 9.41 2.49
C TRP A 350 -4.68 10.06 2.00
N PHE A 351 -5.46 9.44 1.11
CA PHE A 351 -6.71 10.05 0.64
C PHE A 351 -7.68 10.36 1.77
N GLY A 352 -7.88 9.41 2.69
CA GLY A 352 -8.74 9.60 3.87
C GLY A 352 -8.18 10.63 4.83
N HIS A 353 -6.86 10.65 5.05
CA HIS A 353 -6.18 11.59 5.92
C HIS A 353 -6.42 13.04 5.50
N TYR A 354 -6.34 13.32 4.21
CA TYR A 354 -6.54 14.67 3.66
C TYR A 354 -7.98 14.96 3.23
N GLY A 355 -8.94 14.14 3.64
CA GLY A 355 -10.36 14.37 3.39
C GLY A 355 -10.77 14.29 1.92
N ARG A 356 -10.20 13.38 1.13
CA ARG A 356 -10.47 13.18 -0.30
C ARG A 356 -11.14 11.84 -0.60
N SER A 357 -12.09 11.45 0.24
CA SER A 357 -12.77 10.14 0.14
C SER A 357 -13.68 10.00 -1.08
N ALA A 358 -14.27 11.09 -1.57
CA ALA A 358 -15.11 11.08 -2.75
C ALA A 358 -14.28 10.80 -4.01
N GLU A 359 -13.16 11.50 -4.17
CA GLU A 359 -12.25 11.35 -5.29
C GLU A 359 -11.52 10.01 -5.23
N PHE A 360 -11.17 9.55 -4.03
CA PHE A 360 -10.63 8.20 -3.86
C PHE A 360 -11.61 7.12 -4.33
N THR A 361 -12.89 7.35 -4.13
CA THR A 361 -13.93 6.43 -4.65
C THR A 361 -13.87 6.33 -6.17
N VAL A 362 -13.71 7.44 -6.89
CA VAL A 362 -13.55 7.45 -8.36
C VAL A 362 -12.30 6.66 -8.77
N MET A 363 -11.17 6.87 -8.09
CA MET A 363 -9.95 6.11 -8.35
C MET A 363 -10.16 4.60 -8.16
N MET A 364 -10.82 4.20 -7.07
CA MET A 364 -11.10 2.79 -6.80
C MET A 364 -11.96 2.15 -7.88
N GLU A 365 -13.01 2.84 -8.34
CA GLU A 365 -13.88 2.37 -9.42
C GLU A 365 -13.10 2.14 -10.71
N ARG A 366 -12.25 3.09 -11.11
CA ARG A 366 -11.44 3.01 -12.33
C ARG A 366 -10.44 1.84 -12.29
N TRP A 367 -9.77 1.65 -11.16
CA TRP A 367 -8.87 0.52 -10.99
C TRP A 367 -9.59 -0.82 -11.05
N CYS A 368 -10.72 -0.96 -10.36
CA CYS A 368 -11.52 -2.19 -10.43
C CYS A 368 -12.06 -2.45 -11.85
N GLU A 369 -12.50 -1.41 -12.58
CA GLU A 369 -12.93 -1.51 -13.98
C GLU A 369 -11.82 -2.11 -14.86
N GLY A 370 -10.59 -1.57 -14.76
CA GLY A 370 -9.43 -2.09 -15.49
C GLY A 370 -9.11 -3.54 -15.14
N LEU A 371 -9.07 -3.88 -13.86
CA LEU A 371 -8.76 -5.24 -13.40
C LEU A 371 -9.84 -6.25 -13.81
N ILE A 372 -11.13 -5.89 -13.74
CA ILE A 372 -12.25 -6.75 -14.15
C ILE A 372 -12.25 -6.97 -15.67
N THR A 373 -11.87 -5.96 -16.43
CA THR A 373 -11.82 -6.05 -17.89
C THR A 373 -10.65 -6.93 -18.36
N ASP A 374 -9.46 -6.77 -17.76
CA ASP A 374 -8.26 -7.48 -18.19
C ASP A 374 -8.13 -8.88 -17.56
N MET A 375 -8.48 -9.05 -16.31
CA MET A 375 -8.42 -10.30 -15.53
C MET A 375 -7.04 -10.95 -15.42
N THR A 376 -5.95 -10.28 -15.83
CA THR A 376 -4.58 -10.83 -15.74
C THR A 376 -3.84 -10.43 -14.48
N PHE A 377 -4.28 -9.37 -13.80
CA PHE A 377 -3.66 -8.87 -12.57
C PHE A 377 -2.16 -8.61 -12.75
N ARG A 378 -1.83 -7.71 -13.68
CA ARG A 378 -0.45 -7.30 -13.97
C ARG A 378 -0.05 -6.05 -13.17
N GLN A 379 1.23 -5.71 -13.22
CA GLN A 379 1.83 -4.67 -12.41
C GLN A 379 1.28 -3.27 -12.73
N GLN A 380 1.10 -2.96 -14.02
CA GLN A 380 0.87 -1.59 -14.48
C GLN A 380 -0.11 -1.51 -15.66
N MET A 381 -0.83 -0.41 -15.73
CA MET A 381 -1.73 -0.13 -16.84
C MET A 381 -1.49 1.26 -17.42
N ASN A 382 -1.85 1.42 -18.70
CA ASN A 382 -1.87 2.72 -19.37
C ASN A 382 -2.89 3.65 -18.68
N PRO A 383 -2.49 4.83 -18.20
CA PRO A 383 -3.37 5.73 -17.47
C PRO A 383 -4.50 6.33 -18.32
N LEU A 384 -4.41 6.22 -19.66
CA LEU A 384 -5.41 6.76 -20.57
C LEU A 384 -6.41 5.71 -21.08
N THR A 385 -6.01 4.43 -21.17
CA THR A 385 -6.81 3.36 -21.82
C THR A 385 -7.14 2.18 -20.91
N ALA A 386 -6.54 2.07 -19.72
CA ALA A 386 -6.56 0.90 -18.83
C ALA A 386 -5.93 -0.38 -19.42
N GLU A 387 -5.31 -0.33 -20.57
CA GLU A 387 -4.60 -1.50 -21.11
C GLU A 387 -3.40 -1.84 -20.22
N PHE A 388 -3.37 -3.08 -19.76
CA PHE A 388 -2.23 -3.58 -19.01
C PHE A 388 -1.06 -3.93 -19.93
N THR A 389 0.16 -3.57 -19.52
CA THR A 389 1.39 -3.89 -20.26
C THR A 389 1.61 -5.40 -20.24
N ARG A 390 1.82 -6.02 -21.42
CA ARG A 390 1.95 -7.48 -21.56
C ARG A 390 3.37 -7.93 -21.87
N ASP A 391 4.14 -7.14 -22.60
CA ASP A 391 5.52 -7.46 -22.95
C ASP A 391 6.42 -7.44 -21.73
N GLY A 392 7.04 -8.61 -21.41
CA GLY A 392 7.95 -8.74 -20.28
C GLY A 392 7.30 -8.61 -18.89
N ASP A 393 5.96 -8.54 -18.82
CA ASP A 393 5.20 -8.53 -17.58
C ASP A 393 4.30 -9.79 -17.51
N GLU A 394 4.46 -10.55 -16.44
CA GLU A 394 3.72 -11.78 -16.20
C GLU A 394 2.44 -11.52 -15.39
N PRO A 395 1.40 -12.37 -15.51
CA PRO A 395 0.17 -12.25 -14.71
C PRO A 395 0.39 -12.62 -13.24
N ASP A 396 -0.67 -12.48 -12.46
CA ASP A 396 -0.75 -12.95 -11.06
C ASP A 396 0.14 -12.16 -10.09
N TYR A 397 0.15 -10.83 -10.22
CA TYR A 397 0.86 -9.89 -9.36
C TYR A 397 0.05 -9.60 -8.08
N SER A 398 0.61 -9.92 -6.90
CA SER A 398 -0.08 -9.77 -5.60
C SER A 398 -0.60 -8.37 -5.31
N PRO A 399 0.14 -7.27 -5.56
CA PRO A 399 -0.39 -5.93 -5.36
C PRO A 399 -1.66 -5.63 -6.15
N ALA A 400 -1.76 -6.08 -7.41
CA ALA A 400 -2.97 -5.91 -8.22
C ALA A 400 -4.16 -6.71 -7.66
N ALA A 401 -3.90 -7.93 -7.18
CA ALA A 401 -4.93 -8.74 -6.50
C ALA A 401 -5.40 -8.07 -5.20
N LEU A 402 -4.49 -7.51 -4.41
CA LEU A 402 -4.83 -6.78 -3.19
C LEU A 402 -5.61 -5.50 -3.47
N VAL A 403 -5.31 -4.78 -4.55
CA VAL A 403 -6.11 -3.62 -4.99
C VAL A 403 -7.55 -4.05 -5.27
N MET A 404 -7.79 -5.14 -6.01
CA MET A 404 -9.15 -5.63 -6.28
C MET A 404 -9.91 -5.95 -5.00
N MET A 405 -9.26 -6.59 -4.04
CA MET A 405 -9.87 -7.00 -2.77
C MET A 405 -10.13 -5.82 -1.84
N ASP A 406 -9.12 -5.02 -1.54
CA ASP A 406 -9.23 -3.86 -0.64
C ASP A 406 -10.23 -2.83 -1.18
N TYR A 407 -10.19 -2.57 -2.49
CA TYR A 407 -11.12 -1.65 -3.12
C TYR A 407 -12.57 -2.17 -3.13
N THR A 408 -12.77 -3.49 -3.30
CA THR A 408 -14.12 -4.08 -3.13
C THR A 408 -14.65 -3.84 -1.73
N TRP A 409 -13.83 -4.00 -0.69
CA TRP A 409 -14.25 -3.77 0.70
C TRP A 409 -14.54 -2.29 0.97
N ARG A 410 -13.74 -1.38 0.40
CA ARG A 410 -13.93 0.08 0.50
C ARG A 410 -15.07 0.61 -0.36
N LEU A 411 -15.49 -0.12 -1.37
CA LEU A 411 -16.63 0.24 -2.22
C LEU A 411 -17.97 -0.32 -1.70
N ALA A 412 -17.98 -1.56 -1.19
CA ALA A 412 -19.22 -2.28 -0.92
C ALA A 412 -19.23 -3.09 0.38
N GLY A 413 -18.21 -2.98 1.21
CA GLY A 413 -18.07 -3.79 2.43
C GLY A 413 -17.79 -2.98 3.68
N VAL A 414 -17.01 -3.58 4.55
CA VAL A 414 -16.54 -2.98 5.81
C VAL A 414 -15.02 -2.97 5.81
N VAL A 415 -14.44 -1.85 6.24
CA VAL A 415 -13.02 -1.74 6.54
C VAL A 415 -12.85 -1.53 8.04
N GLU A 416 -11.95 -2.28 8.64
CA GLU A 416 -11.60 -2.13 10.03
C GLU A 416 -10.28 -1.37 10.16
N GLU A 417 -10.39 -0.16 10.70
CA GLU A 417 -9.27 0.68 11.11
C GLU A 417 -8.92 0.43 12.59
N VAL A 418 -7.83 1.02 13.07
CA VAL A 418 -7.35 0.80 14.45
C VAL A 418 -8.43 1.10 15.50
N ASP A 419 -9.18 2.19 15.34
CA ASP A 419 -10.13 2.74 16.32
C ASP A 419 -11.60 2.68 15.91
N ARG A 420 -11.90 2.24 14.67
CA ARG A 420 -13.24 2.35 14.10
C ARG A 420 -13.54 1.27 13.08
N LEU A 421 -14.83 1.18 12.69
CA LEU A 421 -15.31 0.44 11.51
C LEU A 421 -15.88 1.43 10.50
N GLU A 422 -15.52 1.25 9.23
CA GLU A 422 -16.03 2.03 8.11
C GLU A 422 -16.95 1.17 7.25
N TRP A 423 -18.25 1.47 7.26
CA TRP A 423 -19.29 0.76 6.54
C TRP A 423 -19.58 1.48 5.23
N ASN A 424 -19.19 0.88 4.11
CA ASN A 424 -19.26 1.50 2.79
C ASN A 424 -20.55 1.07 2.08
N ILE A 425 -21.47 2.00 1.87
CA ILE A 425 -22.81 1.72 1.34
C ILE A 425 -22.97 2.38 -0.03
N ARG A 426 -23.13 1.54 -1.08
CA ARG A 426 -23.28 1.96 -2.48
C ARG A 426 -24.27 1.07 -3.23
N PRO A 427 -25.59 1.16 -2.97
CA PRO A 427 -26.57 0.17 -3.38
C PRO A 427 -26.72 -0.02 -4.90
N ASN A 428 -26.35 0.98 -5.70
CA ASN A 428 -26.45 0.93 -7.17
C ASN A 428 -25.13 0.56 -7.87
N HIS A 429 -24.08 0.27 -7.11
CA HIS A 429 -22.77 -0.08 -7.66
C HIS A 429 -22.69 -1.57 -8.04
N ALA A 430 -21.88 -1.90 -9.05
CA ALA A 430 -21.69 -3.28 -9.52
C ALA A 430 -21.24 -4.24 -8.41
N ALA A 431 -20.31 -3.80 -7.54
CA ALA A 431 -19.84 -4.58 -6.38
C ALA A 431 -20.96 -4.89 -5.36
N SER A 432 -22.00 -4.06 -5.30
CA SER A 432 -23.09 -4.16 -4.29
C SER A 432 -24.32 -4.91 -4.78
N LYS A 433 -24.36 -5.35 -6.05
CA LYS A 433 -25.54 -5.97 -6.64
C LYS A 433 -25.87 -7.29 -5.97
N GLY A 434 -26.92 -7.29 -5.10
CA GLY A 434 -27.29 -8.45 -4.29
C GLY A 434 -26.17 -8.94 -3.38
N ALA A 435 -25.23 -8.05 -3.00
CA ALA A 435 -24.04 -8.43 -2.30
C ALA A 435 -24.28 -8.67 -0.80
N GLN A 436 -23.47 -9.58 -0.28
CA GLN A 436 -23.25 -9.80 1.14
C GLN A 436 -21.75 -9.76 1.41
N PHE A 437 -21.36 -9.00 2.42
CA PHE A 437 -19.99 -8.93 2.91
C PHE A 437 -19.94 -9.20 4.40
N ARG A 438 -19.02 -10.06 4.82
CA ARG A 438 -18.76 -10.40 6.23
C ARG A 438 -17.28 -10.23 6.53
N LEU A 439 -16.98 -9.49 7.57
CA LEU A 439 -15.62 -9.23 8.04
C LEU A 439 -15.48 -9.68 9.50
N PRO A 440 -14.61 -10.67 9.80
CA PRO A 440 -14.17 -10.91 11.16
C PRO A 440 -13.37 -9.73 11.68
N THR A 441 -13.79 -9.15 12.80
CA THR A 441 -13.10 -8.02 13.42
C THR A 441 -12.02 -8.49 14.38
N ASP A 442 -11.03 -7.64 14.64
CA ASP A 442 -9.96 -7.90 15.61
C ASP A 442 -10.53 -8.12 17.04
N ALA A 443 -11.69 -7.53 17.33
CA ALA A 443 -12.46 -7.75 18.56
C ALA A 443 -13.21 -9.10 18.61
N LYS A 444 -12.89 -10.05 17.72
CA LYS A 444 -13.53 -11.39 17.61
C LYS A 444 -15.05 -11.34 17.43
N SER A 445 -15.53 -10.30 16.75
CA SER A 445 -16.91 -10.13 16.32
C SER A 445 -16.99 -10.26 14.79
N THR A 446 -18.18 -10.22 14.21
CA THR A 446 -18.37 -10.22 12.75
C THR A 446 -19.18 -9.00 12.36
N ALA A 447 -18.59 -8.15 11.50
CA ALA A 447 -19.28 -7.06 10.83
C ALA A 447 -19.87 -7.56 9.52
N GLU A 448 -21.15 -7.30 9.26
CA GLU A 448 -21.84 -7.77 8.06
C GLU A 448 -22.63 -6.64 7.40
N VAL A 449 -22.50 -6.55 6.08
CA VAL A 449 -23.29 -5.68 5.19
C VAL A 449 -24.08 -6.58 4.24
N ARG A 450 -25.39 -6.40 4.19
CA ARG A 450 -26.26 -7.12 3.26
C ARG A 450 -27.07 -6.14 2.44
N TYR A 451 -26.87 -6.14 1.13
CA TYR A 451 -27.56 -5.26 0.21
C TYR A 451 -28.92 -5.78 -0.21
N SER A 452 -29.92 -4.90 -0.19
CA SER A 452 -31.25 -5.16 -0.72
C SER A 452 -31.91 -3.85 -1.16
N GLY A 453 -32.55 -3.84 -2.34
CA GLY A 453 -33.19 -2.64 -2.87
C GLY A 453 -32.24 -1.45 -2.95
N ARG A 454 -32.62 -0.32 -2.36
CA ARG A 454 -31.86 0.96 -2.41
C ARG A 454 -30.91 1.15 -1.22
N GLY A 455 -30.58 0.11 -0.47
CA GLY A 455 -29.77 0.25 0.72
C GLY A 455 -29.12 -1.05 1.18
N ALA A 456 -28.57 -1.00 2.38
CA ALA A 456 -27.95 -2.16 3.02
C ALA A 456 -28.33 -2.23 4.51
N ASP A 457 -28.53 -3.44 4.99
CA ASP A 457 -28.66 -3.77 6.41
C ASP A 457 -27.27 -4.03 6.98
N LEU A 458 -27.02 -3.49 8.18
CA LEU A 458 -25.74 -3.57 8.89
C LEU A 458 -25.92 -4.33 10.19
N THR A 459 -25.03 -5.30 10.44
CA THR A 459 -24.98 -6.04 11.71
C THR A 459 -23.56 -6.14 12.25
N LEU A 460 -23.42 -6.18 13.56
CA LEU A 460 -22.15 -6.44 14.25
C LEU A 460 -22.39 -7.46 15.37
N GLY A 461 -21.66 -8.58 15.33
CA GLY A 461 -21.84 -9.67 16.28
C GLY A 461 -23.27 -10.23 16.31
N GLY A 462 -23.94 -10.29 15.15
CA GLY A 462 -25.32 -10.73 15.01
C GLY A 462 -26.37 -9.69 15.45
N LYS A 463 -25.97 -8.55 16.03
CA LYS A 463 -26.89 -7.49 16.43
C LYS A 463 -27.07 -6.49 15.28
N LYS A 464 -28.33 -6.15 14.98
CA LYS A 464 -28.66 -5.16 13.96
C LYS A 464 -28.21 -3.76 14.40
N LEU A 465 -27.35 -3.11 13.61
CA LEU A 465 -26.97 -1.70 13.78
C LEU A 465 -27.97 -0.78 13.11
N GLY A 466 -28.56 -1.20 12.01
CA GLY A 466 -29.55 -0.42 11.27
C GLY A 466 -29.55 -0.72 9.78
N ARG A 467 -30.21 0.19 9.04
CA ARG A 467 -30.26 0.19 7.58
C ARG A 467 -29.91 1.57 7.05
N ILE A 468 -29.11 1.61 6.00
CA ILE A 468 -28.77 2.85 5.29
C ILE A 468 -29.26 2.73 3.84
N GLU A 469 -30.00 3.74 3.38
CA GLU A 469 -30.44 3.87 2.00
C GLU A 469 -29.73 5.07 1.37
N GLY A 470 -29.22 4.90 0.16
CA GLY A 470 -28.37 5.90 -0.52
C GLY A 470 -26.88 5.60 -0.39
N LEU A 471 -26.06 6.49 -0.93
CA LEU A 471 -24.62 6.33 -1.07
C LEU A 471 -23.89 7.15 -0.01
N ALA A 472 -23.25 6.48 0.95
CA ALA A 472 -22.44 7.09 2.00
C ALA A 472 -21.56 6.06 2.72
N ARG A 473 -20.62 6.53 3.52
CA ARG A 473 -19.87 5.72 4.48
C ARG A 473 -20.35 6.04 5.90
N LEU A 474 -20.85 5.04 6.61
CA LEU A 474 -21.08 5.16 8.04
C LEU A 474 -19.79 4.84 8.79
N ILE A 475 -19.45 5.63 9.78
CA ILE A 475 -18.33 5.40 10.69
C ILE A 475 -18.92 5.06 12.07
N THR A 476 -18.47 3.93 12.62
CA THR A 476 -18.80 3.51 14.00
C THR A 476 -17.52 3.32 14.79
N ASP A 477 -17.61 3.38 16.11
CA ASP A 477 -16.55 2.81 16.94
C ASP A 477 -16.50 1.28 16.80
N LYS A 478 -15.57 0.61 17.48
CA LYS A 478 -15.41 -0.86 17.46
C LYS A 478 -16.59 -1.60 18.09
N SER A 479 -17.41 -0.94 18.92
CA SER A 479 -18.63 -1.52 19.50
C SER A 479 -19.84 -1.42 18.57
N GLY A 480 -19.72 -0.67 17.46
CA GLY A 480 -20.80 -0.42 16.51
C GLY A 480 -21.61 0.85 16.80
N ALA A 481 -21.22 1.67 17.79
CA ALA A 481 -21.88 2.94 18.04
C ALA A 481 -21.58 3.93 16.90
N PRO A 482 -22.62 4.48 16.23
CA PRO A 482 -22.44 5.40 15.11
C PRO A 482 -21.82 6.72 15.58
N THR A 483 -20.75 7.16 14.92
CA THR A 483 -20.02 8.39 15.24
C THR A 483 -20.12 9.44 14.14
N ALA A 484 -20.13 9.02 12.87
CA ALA A 484 -20.24 9.95 11.75
C ALA A 484 -20.80 9.29 10.48
N LEU A 485 -21.33 10.14 9.59
CA LEU A 485 -21.61 9.83 8.21
C LEU A 485 -20.66 10.62 7.31
N LEU A 486 -20.07 9.99 6.31
CA LEU A 486 -19.12 10.60 5.37
C LEU A 486 -19.63 10.51 3.93
N GLY A 487 -19.60 11.64 3.22
CA GLY A 487 -19.90 11.72 1.79
C GLY A 487 -18.73 11.16 0.96
N VAL A 488 -19.02 10.15 0.16
CA VAL A 488 -18.02 9.42 -0.65
C VAL A 488 -18.36 9.47 -2.15
N SER A 489 -19.10 10.50 -2.58
CA SER A 489 -19.46 10.77 -3.97
C SER A 489 -19.18 12.23 -4.29
N GLU A 490 -18.67 12.50 -5.48
CA GLU A 490 -18.45 13.87 -5.96
C GLU A 490 -19.77 14.66 -6.06
N ALA A 491 -20.88 13.98 -6.39
CA ALA A 491 -22.21 14.60 -6.38
C ALA A 491 -22.89 14.46 -5.00
N PRO A 492 -23.64 15.48 -4.54
CA PRO A 492 -24.42 15.39 -3.31
C PRO A 492 -25.39 14.21 -3.32
N GLN A 493 -25.51 13.50 -2.20
CA GLN A 493 -26.33 12.30 -2.07
C GLN A 493 -27.42 12.49 -1.01
N LYS A 494 -28.64 12.02 -1.34
CA LYS A 494 -29.71 11.86 -0.35
C LYS A 494 -29.54 10.51 0.34
N VAL A 495 -29.38 10.54 1.66
CA VAL A 495 -29.16 9.34 2.47
C VAL A 495 -30.26 9.24 3.53
N THR A 496 -30.87 8.07 3.69
CA THR A 496 -31.80 7.78 4.78
C THR A 496 -31.13 6.83 5.77
N LEU A 497 -31.03 7.29 7.01
CA LEU A 497 -30.48 6.51 8.13
C LEU A 497 -31.62 5.97 8.98
N ARG A 498 -31.66 4.64 9.18
CA ARG A 498 -32.58 3.95 10.10
C ARG A 498 -31.73 3.15 11.08
N LEU A 499 -31.09 3.85 12.01
CA LEU A 499 -30.21 3.24 13.01
C LEU A 499 -31.01 2.72 14.19
N THR A 500 -30.64 1.55 14.72
CA THR A 500 -31.32 0.93 15.86
C THR A 500 -31.29 1.85 17.08
N GLY A 501 -32.45 2.03 17.72
CA GLY A 501 -32.60 2.90 18.90
C GLY A 501 -32.59 4.40 18.60
N ARG A 502 -32.62 4.82 17.32
CA ARG A 502 -32.65 6.25 16.92
C ARG A 502 -33.81 6.53 15.95
N PRO A 503 -34.37 7.75 15.94
CA PRO A 503 -35.32 8.15 14.92
C PRO A 503 -34.74 8.08 13.52
N ALA A 504 -35.54 7.74 12.52
CA ALA A 504 -35.13 7.78 11.13
C ALA A 504 -34.75 9.22 10.71
N ARG A 505 -33.65 9.38 9.99
CA ARG A 505 -33.13 10.68 9.57
C ARG A 505 -32.83 10.68 8.08
N ASN A 506 -33.32 11.71 7.38
CA ASN A 506 -32.94 11.99 5.99
C ASN A 506 -31.88 13.10 5.98
N VAL A 507 -30.80 12.87 5.24
CA VAL A 507 -29.64 13.78 5.17
C VAL A 507 -29.26 13.98 3.70
N MET A 508 -28.97 15.23 3.32
CA MET A 508 -28.19 15.53 2.11
C MET A 508 -26.74 15.63 2.53
N ILE A 509 -25.86 14.85 1.91
CA ILE A 509 -24.44 14.85 2.21
C ILE A 509 -23.65 15.17 0.95
N LYS A 510 -22.70 16.12 1.06
CA LYS A 510 -21.83 16.56 -0.03
C LYS A 510 -20.56 15.72 -0.09
N ALA A 511 -19.79 15.89 -1.18
CA ALA A 511 -18.47 15.29 -1.32
C ALA A 511 -17.59 15.60 -0.10
N ASN A 512 -16.98 14.57 0.48
CA ASN A 512 -16.06 14.66 1.63
C ASN A 512 -16.65 15.28 2.92
N GLU A 513 -17.93 15.63 2.91
CA GLU A 513 -18.59 16.17 4.11
C GLU A 513 -18.68 15.09 5.20
N ARG A 514 -18.33 15.48 6.42
CA ARG A 514 -18.44 14.63 7.62
C ARG A 514 -19.52 15.19 8.53
N ILE A 515 -20.57 14.41 8.75
CA ILE A 515 -21.69 14.75 9.64
C ILE A 515 -21.57 13.88 10.89
N SER A 516 -21.46 14.51 12.07
CA SER A 516 -21.49 13.81 13.36
C SER A 516 -22.87 13.22 13.64
N LEU A 517 -22.91 12.01 14.23
CA LEU A 517 -24.14 11.24 14.50
C LEU A 517 -24.39 11.05 16.00
#